data_67a092af0e35fcf4b5d36734276dea04
#
_entry.id   67a092af0e35fcf4b5d36734276dea04
#
_cell.length_a   1.000
_cell.length_b   1.000
_cell.length_c   1.000
_cell.angle_alpha   90.00
_cell.angle_beta   90.00
_cell.angle_gamma   90.00
#
_symmetry.space_group_name_H-M   'P 1'
#
loop_
_entity.id
_entity.type
_entity.pdbx_description
1 polymer ?
#
loop_
_entity_poly.entity_id
_entity_poly.type
_entity_poly.pdbx_seq_one_letter_code
_entity_poly.pdbx_strand_id
1 'polypeptide(L)'
;MRYRIIVSLVLATLLFSCKKDDDNNLIEVPPSLLGDVAPEDNATIREFLNTHFYNYEDFQNEPNVSHEIIIDTIAGVNADKKPMMEFADSVVVKINSSFLGLEVEETDIPHMLYFIDVKEGTGDKSPTVADSVLLRYQGSLLDGTLFDENKDFTWQELPFFTTGYAHGIAQLKSGTADQIVENPDGTYEITNSGQGIIVMPSGLAYFNRPPTSAIPLYAPLIFKVELGLFMEDTDNDNDGIPSIMEDLNGNGYLFDDN
;
A
#
# COMPACT_ATOMS: atom_id res chain seq x y z
N MET A 1 -65.67 -43.62 -49.89
CA MET A 1 -64.28 -43.36 -49.98
C MET A 1 -64.03 -41.88 -49.64
N ARG A 2 -63.57 -41.55 -48.44
CA ARG A 2 -63.43 -40.18 -47.98
C ARG A 2 -61.96 -39.88 -47.96
N TYR A 3 -61.47 -38.99 -48.83
CA TYR A 3 -60.14 -38.47 -48.83
C TYR A 3 -60.03 -37.33 -47.79
N ARG A 4 -59.20 -37.53 -46.76
CA ARG A 4 -58.83 -36.47 -45.84
C ARG A 4 -57.62 -35.80 -46.40
N ILE A 5 -57.79 -34.57 -46.87
CA ILE A 5 -56.64 -33.66 -47.18
C ILE A 5 -56.09 -33.10 -45.89
N ILE A 6 -54.92 -33.49 -45.55
CA ILE A 6 -54.19 -32.90 -44.46
C ILE A 6 -53.40 -31.71 -45.01
N VAL A 7 -53.87 -30.49 -44.72
CA VAL A 7 -53.20 -29.29 -45.05
C VAL A 7 -52.12 -29.06 -43.92
N SER A 8 -50.85 -29.34 -44.22
CA SER A 8 -49.74 -29.03 -43.34
C SER A 8 -49.44 -27.53 -43.48
N LEU A 9 -49.87 -26.77 -42.49
CA LEU A 9 -49.53 -25.38 -42.36
C LEU A 9 -48.05 -25.29 -41.83
N VAL A 10 -47.12 -25.06 -42.77
CA VAL A 10 -45.69 -24.77 -42.40
C VAL A 10 -45.67 -23.34 -41.92
N LEU A 11 -45.67 -23.19 -40.61
CA LEU A 11 -45.40 -21.91 -39.93
C LEU A 11 -43.92 -21.60 -40.04
N ALA A 12 -43.54 -20.83 -41.05
CA ALA A 12 -42.18 -20.29 -41.17
C ALA A 12 -42.00 -19.21 -40.09
N THR A 13 -41.46 -19.60 -38.94
CA THR A 13 -40.96 -18.66 -37.94
C THR A 13 -39.69 -18.00 -38.50
N LEU A 14 -39.87 -16.80 -39.02
CA LEU A 14 -38.74 -15.88 -39.31
C LEU A 14 -38.09 -15.53 -37.97
N LEU A 15 -37.01 -16.22 -37.63
CA LEU A 15 -36.11 -15.79 -36.60
C LEU A 15 -35.42 -14.51 -37.08
N PHE A 16 -36.04 -13.36 -36.77
CA PHE A 16 -35.29 -12.11 -36.75
C PHE A 16 -34.27 -12.24 -35.62
N SER A 17 -33.09 -12.75 -35.94
CA SER A 17 -31.89 -12.53 -35.15
C SER A 17 -31.60 -11.02 -35.22
N CYS A 18 -32.11 -10.27 -34.25
CA CYS A 18 -31.49 -8.97 -33.94
C CYS A 18 -30.06 -9.30 -33.56
N LYS A 19 -29.12 -9.10 -34.49
CA LYS A 19 -27.77 -8.75 -34.10
C LYS A 19 -27.91 -7.46 -33.32
N LYS A 20 -27.85 -7.54 -32.03
CA LYS A 20 -27.51 -6.44 -31.17
C LYS A 20 -26.06 -6.16 -31.53
N ASP A 21 -25.86 -5.21 -32.41
CA ASP A 21 -24.58 -4.53 -32.54
C ASP A 21 -24.38 -3.82 -31.19
N ASP A 22 -23.90 -4.56 -30.20
CA ASP A 22 -23.28 -3.98 -29.02
C ASP A 22 -21.94 -3.39 -29.46
N ASP A 23 -22.01 -2.37 -30.33
CA ASP A 23 -20.97 -1.40 -30.51
C ASP A 23 -20.92 -0.50 -29.24
N ASN A 24 -20.89 -1.17 -28.07
CA ASN A 24 -20.20 -0.60 -26.92
C ASN A 24 -18.70 -0.68 -27.24
N ASN A 25 -18.26 0.15 -28.17
CA ASN A 25 -16.92 0.65 -28.18
C ASN A 25 -16.77 1.47 -26.89
N LEU A 26 -16.65 0.75 -25.76
CA LEU A 26 -16.04 1.34 -24.59
C LEU A 26 -14.69 1.79 -25.09
N ILE A 27 -14.53 3.10 -25.28
CA ILE A 27 -13.24 3.70 -25.54
C ILE A 27 -12.49 3.39 -24.26
N GLU A 28 -11.64 2.36 -24.30
CA GLU A 28 -10.76 2.03 -23.20
C GLU A 28 -9.82 3.22 -23.05
N VAL A 29 -10.03 4.01 -22.00
CA VAL A 29 -9.16 5.13 -21.71
C VAL A 29 -7.85 4.50 -21.21
N PRO A 30 -6.74 4.70 -21.93
CA PRO A 30 -5.47 4.14 -21.47
C PRO A 30 -5.12 4.69 -20.09
N PRO A 31 -4.41 3.92 -19.26
CA PRO A 31 -3.90 4.40 -17.99
C PRO A 31 -3.08 5.68 -18.16
N SER A 32 -3.14 6.55 -17.14
CA SER A 32 -2.24 7.72 -17.09
C SER A 32 -0.78 7.27 -17.03
N LEU A 33 0.14 8.12 -17.50
CA LEU A 33 1.56 7.87 -17.40
C LEU A 33 2.04 8.04 -15.95
N LEU A 34 3.00 7.24 -15.53
CA LEU A 34 3.63 7.35 -14.21
C LEU A 34 4.29 8.72 -14.02
N GLY A 35 5.01 9.18 -15.05
CA GLY A 35 5.70 10.47 -15.05
C GLY A 35 4.77 11.67 -14.94
N ASP A 36 3.50 11.55 -15.35
CA ASP A 36 2.50 12.60 -15.22
C ASP A 36 1.86 12.58 -13.82
N VAL A 37 1.53 11.39 -13.30
CA VAL A 37 0.84 11.23 -12.01
C VAL A 37 1.78 11.48 -10.82
N ALA A 38 3.05 11.07 -10.89
CA ALA A 38 4.00 11.18 -9.78
C ALA A 38 4.12 12.63 -9.21
N PRO A 39 4.25 13.69 -10.01
CA PRO A 39 4.29 15.06 -9.47
C PRO A 39 2.94 15.53 -8.89
N GLU A 40 1.80 15.07 -9.42
CA GLU A 40 0.47 15.39 -8.92
C GLU A 40 0.24 14.75 -7.55
N ASP A 41 0.58 13.47 -7.41
CA ASP A 41 0.55 12.75 -6.14
C ASP A 41 1.44 13.42 -5.09
N ASN A 42 2.67 13.78 -5.48
CA ASN A 42 3.59 14.46 -4.58
C ASN A 42 3.03 15.81 -4.10
N ALA A 43 2.39 16.59 -4.97
CA ALA A 43 1.74 17.85 -4.59
C ALA A 43 0.59 17.61 -3.59
N THR A 44 -0.26 16.62 -3.87
CA THR A 44 -1.39 16.24 -3.01
C THR A 44 -0.92 15.74 -1.64
N ILE A 45 0.09 14.88 -1.59
CA ILE A 45 0.67 14.39 -0.33
C ILE A 45 1.28 15.54 0.48
N ARG A 46 2.01 16.44 -0.16
CA ARG A 46 2.60 17.61 0.52
C ARG A 46 1.54 18.54 1.08
N GLU A 47 0.44 18.76 0.37
CA GLU A 47 -0.70 19.53 0.87
C GLU A 47 -1.30 18.85 2.10
N PHE A 48 -1.55 17.54 2.04
CA PHE A 48 -2.02 16.76 3.16
C PHE A 48 -1.09 16.90 4.37
N LEU A 49 0.20 16.64 4.22
CA LEU A 49 1.18 16.72 5.30
C LEU A 49 1.31 18.12 5.91
N ASN A 50 1.02 19.19 5.16
CA ASN A 50 1.02 20.57 5.65
C ASN A 50 -0.28 21.00 6.33
N THR A 51 -1.38 20.30 6.09
CA THR A 51 -2.71 20.65 6.61
C THR A 51 -3.21 19.72 7.70
N HIS A 52 -2.50 18.64 7.95
CA HIS A 52 -2.83 17.64 8.96
C HIS A 52 -1.71 17.49 9.99
N PHE A 53 -2.11 17.07 11.19
CA PHE A 53 -1.19 16.71 12.28
C PHE A 53 -1.53 15.31 12.78
N TYR A 54 -0.61 14.67 13.48
CA TYR A 54 -0.89 13.48 14.28
C TYR A 54 -0.74 13.83 15.77
N ASN A 55 -1.23 12.98 16.65
CA ASN A 55 -1.16 13.18 18.10
C ASN A 55 0.28 13.06 18.66
N TYR A 56 1.20 13.82 18.10
CA TYR A 56 2.65 13.78 18.44
C TYR A 56 2.92 14.09 19.91
N GLU A 57 2.05 14.84 20.57
CA GLU A 57 2.22 15.20 21.99
C GLU A 57 2.11 13.96 22.90
N ASP A 58 1.27 12.97 22.56
CA ASP A 58 1.13 11.75 23.33
C ASP A 58 2.46 10.99 23.33
N PHE A 59 3.09 10.86 22.17
CA PHE A 59 4.39 10.21 21.99
C PHE A 59 5.53 10.99 22.62
N GLN A 60 5.49 12.32 22.63
CA GLN A 60 6.50 13.16 23.31
C GLN A 60 6.41 13.08 24.83
N ASN A 61 5.19 12.96 25.37
CA ASN A 61 4.94 12.84 26.80
C ASN A 61 5.28 11.45 27.34
N GLU A 62 5.01 10.41 26.54
CA GLU A 62 5.23 9.00 26.90
C GLU A 62 6.01 8.26 25.79
N PRO A 63 7.30 8.59 25.57
CA PRO A 63 8.04 8.13 24.40
C PRO A 63 8.30 6.61 24.32
N ASN A 64 8.12 5.91 25.43
CA ASN A 64 8.31 4.46 25.50
C ASN A 64 6.99 3.67 25.46
N VAL A 65 5.85 4.36 25.31
CA VAL A 65 4.54 3.75 25.26
C VAL A 65 4.03 3.77 23.82
N SER A 66 3.49 2.65 23.37
CA SER A 66 2.78 2.59 22.08
C SER A 66 1.39 3.22 22.25
N HIS A 67 1.07 4.19 21.40
CA HIS A 67 -0.23 4.85 21.34
C HIS A 67 -0.89 4.58 19.99
N GLU A 68 -2.21 4.65 19.94
CA GLU A 68 -2.91 4.73 18.67
C GLU A 68 -2.52 6.02 17.94
N ILE A 69 -2.08 5.92 16.70
CA ILE A 69 -1.77 7.08 15.86
C ILE A 69 -3.08 7.68 15.35
N ILE A 70 -3.38 8.91 15.76
CA ILE A 70 -4.57 9.66 15.35
C ILE A 70 -4.11 10.82 14.46
N ILE A 71 -4.69 10.90 13.25
CA ILE A 71 -4.44 11.98 12.30
C ILE A 71 -5.70 12.85 12.23
N ASP A 72 -5.53 14.18 12.30
CA ASP A 72 -6.62 15.13 12.20
C ASP A 72 -6.18 16.42 11.48
N THR A 73 -7.12 17.25 11.11
CA THR A 73 -6.89 18.49 10.37
C THR A 73 -6.47 19.62 11.28
N ILE A 74 -5.53 20.45 10.83
CA ILE A 74 -5.10 21.69 11.48
C ILE A 74 -6.18 22.77 11.21
N ALA A 75 -7.24 22.75 12.03
CA ALA A 75 -8.35 23.68 11.93
C ALA A 75 -9.05 23.85 13.28
N GLY A 76 -9.79 24.93 13.46
CA GLY A 76 -10.59 25.18 14.66
C GLY A 76 -9.77 25.14 15.94
N VAL A 77 -10.06 24.16 16.82
CA VAL A 77 -9.35 23.98 18.10
C VAL A 77 -7.93 23.44 17.92
N ASN A 78 -7.61 22.92 16.75
CA ASN A 78 -6.30 22.36 16.41
C ASN A 78 -5.44 23.31 15.56
N ALA A 79 -5.82 24.60 15.45
CA ALA A 79 -5.16 25.55 14.56
C ALA A 79 -3.69 25.89 14.95
N ASP A 80 -3.29 25.54 16.17
CA ASP A 80 -1.94 25.73 16.72
C ASP A 80 -1.06 24.47 16.62
N LYS A 81 -1.61 23.37 16.10
CA LYS A 81 -0.86 22.11 15.95
C LYS A 81 0.18 22.21 14.87
N LYS A 82 1.31 21.51 15.07
CA LYS A 82 2.39 21.42 14.09
C LYS A 82 2.00 20.46 12.96
N PRO A 83 2.20 20.85 11.70
CA PRO A 83 1.91 19.99 10.57
C PRO A 83 2.81 18.74 10.54
N MET A 84 2.25 17.64 10.01
CA MET A 84 2.99 16.38 9.84
C MET A 84 4.25 16.58 9.02
N MET A 85 4.29 17.56 8.10
CA MET A 85 5.45 17.88 7.28
C MET A 85 6.69 18.29 8.12
N GLU A 86 6.52 18.82 9.33
CA GLU A 86 7.65 19.13 10.21
C GLU A 86 8.33 17.89 10.81
N PHE A 87 7.67 16.75 10.79
CA PHE A 87 8.13 15.47 11.31
C PHE A 87 8.47 14.46 10.21
N ALA A 88 8.12 14.78 8.97
CA ALA A 88 8.25 13.85 7.86
C ALA A 88 9.65 13.89 7.25
N ASP A 89 10.26 12.72 7.12
CA ASP A 89 11.37 12.46 6.23
C ASP A 89 10.86 11.89 4.90
N SER A 90 11.73 11.80 3.89
CA SER A 90 11.37 11.28 2.60
C SER A 90 12.49 10.55 1.89
N VAL A 91 12.12 9.56 1.08
CA VAL A 91 13.05 8.83 0.21
C VAL A 91 12.49 8.82 -1.23
N VAL A 92 13.40 8.90 -2.20
CA VAL A 92 13.02 8.74 -3.61
C VAL A 92 13.10 7.27 -3.98
N VAL A 93 11.98 6.71 -4.41
CA VAL A 93 11.89 5.36 -4.95
C VAL A 93 11.62 5.47 -6.44
N LYS A 94 12.46 4.83 -7.26
CA LYS A 94 12.31 4.79 -8.71
C LYS A 94 11.62 3.50 -9.11
N ILE A 95 10.65 3.60 -10.00
CA ILE A 95 9.99 2.41 -10.53
C ILE A 95 9.86 2.47 -12.05
N ASN A 96 9.72 1.30 -12.64
CA ASN A 96 9.43 1.12 -14.05
C ASN A 96 7.93 0.84 -14.23
N SER A 97 7.35 1.29 -15.32
CA SER A 97 5.96 1.01 -15.69
C SER A 97 5.66 -0.49 -15.77
N SER A 98 6.68 -1.31 -16.10
CA SER A 98 6.59 -2.77 -16.13
C SER A 98 6.22 -3.38 -14.77
N PHE A 99 6.63 -2.78 -13.64
CA PHE A 99 6.28 -3.27 -12.29
C PHE A 99 4.76 -3.21 -12.03
N LEU A 100 4.09 -2.24 -12.67
CA LEU A 100 2.63 -2.08 -12.59
C LEU A 100 1.91 -2.74 -13.78
N GLY A 101 2.65 -3.39 -14.69
CA GLY A 101 2.11 -4.03 -15.89
C GLY A 101 1.45 -3.03 -16.85
N LEU A 102 2.01 -1.81 -16.98
CA LEU A 102 1.53 -0.78 -17.90
C LEU A 102 2.11 -1.02 -19.31
N GLU A 103 1.30 -0.68 -20.33
CA GLU A 103 1.70 -0.91 -21.75
C GLU A 103 2.72 0.12 -22.26
N VAL A 104 2.64 1.35 -21.75
CA VAL A 104 3.60 2.40 -22.12
C VAL A 104 4.85 2.24 -21.27
N GLU A 105 5.98 2.06 -21.93
CA GLU A 105 7.26 1.89 -21.25
C GLU A 105 7.75 3.23 -20.69
N GLU A 106 7.92 3.27 -19.36
CA GLU A 106 8.55 4.35 -18.61
C GLU A 106 9.54 3.72 -17.63
N THR A 107 10.75 4.24 -17.55
CA THR A 107 11.83 3.68 -16.72
C THR A 107 12.34 4.71 -15.73
N ASP A 108 12.73 4.23 -14.54
CA ASP A 108 13.33 5.05 -13.48
C ASP A 108 12.49 6.27 -13.07
N ILE A 109 11.16 6.15 -13.11
CA ILE A 109 10.27 7.26 -12.73
C ILE A 109 10.35 7.50 -11.23
N PRO A 110 10.84 8.67 -10.78
CA PRO A 110 11.03 8.95 -9.37
C PRO A 110 9.71 9.26 -8.68
N HIS A 111 9.47 8.59 -7.56
CA HIS A 111 8.35 8.84 -6.67
C HIS A 111 8.87 9.22 -5.28
N MET A 112 8.29 10.24 -4.67
CA MET A 112 8.63 10.65 -3.31
C MET A 112 7.76 9.89 -2.31
N LEU A 113 8.39 9.04 -1.52
CA LEU A 113 7.78 8.35 -0.40
C LEU A 113 8.06 9.16 0.88
N TYR A 114 7.03 9.48 1.65
CA TYR A 114 7.17 10.16 2.94
C TYR A 114 6.94 9.19 4.08
N PHE A 115 7.70 9.38 5.16
CA PHE A 115 7.51 8.60 6.38
C PHE A 115 7.76 9.47 7.62
N ILE A 116 7.12 9.10 8.72
CA ILE A 116 7.32 9.71 10.04
C ILE A 116 7.65 8.59 11.01
N ASP A 117 8.80 8.64 11.63
CA ASP A 117 9.14 7.81 12.78
C ASP A 117 8.46 8.41 14.01
N VAL A 118 7.28 7.88 14.35
CA VAL A 118 6.44 8.39 15.44
C VAL A 118 6.98 7.97 16.80
N LYS A 119 7.43 6.72 16.88
CA LYS A 119 8.10 6.12 18.04
C LYS A 119 9.18 5.19 17.54
N GLU A 120 10.41 5.51 17.79
CA GLU A 120 11.55 4.66 17.39
C GLU A 120 11.52 3.32 18.14
N GLY A 121 11.61 2.22 17.41
CA GLY A 121 11.81 0.91 18.00
C GLY A 121 13.20 0.77 18.59
N THR A 122 13.36 -0.10 19.60
CA THR A 122 14.65 -0.22 20.30
C THR A 122 15.61 -1.23 19.67
N GLY A 123 15.24 -1.85 18.54
CA GLY A 123 16.12 -2.70 17.77
C GLY A 123 17.28 -1.91 17.15
N ASP A 124 18.41 -2.57 16.95
CA ASP A 124 19.62 -1.95 16.42
C ASP A 124 19.54 -1.68 14.90
N LYS A 125 18.63 -2.36 14.19
CA LYS A 125 18.50 -2.35 12.73
C LYS A 125 17.06 -2.11 12.28
N SER A 126 16.93 -1.69 11.04
CA SER A 126 15.68 -1.70 10.28
C SER A 126 15.67 -2.90 9.33
N PRO A 127 14.50 -3.41 8.93
CA PRO A 127 14.41 -4.43 7.89
C PRO A 127 14.83 -3.86 6.53
N THR A 128 15.17 -4.74 5.62
CA THR A 128 15.28 -4.45 4.18
C THR A 128 13.92 -4.63 3.50
N VAL A 129 13.79 -4.21 2.26
CA VAL A 129 12.58 -4.43 1.44
C VAL A 129 12.31 -5.91 1.15
N ALA A 130 13.29 -6.77 1.40
CA ALA A 130 13.24 -8.22 1.12
C ALA A 130 12.94 -9.05 2.38
N ASP A 131 12.91 -8.43 3.56
CA ASP A 131 12.76 -9.16 4.82
C ASP A 131 11.31 -9.52 5.15
N SER A 132 11.15 -10.53 6.00
CA SER A 132 9.90 -10.82 6.69
C SER A 132 9.79 -9.98 7.95
N VAL A 133 8.63 -9.38 8.17
CA VAL A 133 8.37 -8.47 9.29
C VAL A 133 7.15 -8.94 10.09
N LEU A 134 7.21 -8.77 11.40
CA LEU A 134 6.11 -9.00 12.34
C LEU A 134 5.53 -7.63 12.72
N LEU A 135 4.36 -7.30 12.20
CA LEU A 135 3.77 -5.98 12.39
C LEU A 135 2.24 -6.03 12.46
N ARG A 136 1.65 -4.93 12.92
CA ARG A 136 0.24 -4.59 12.78
C ARG A 136 0.10 -3.24 12.08
N TYR A 137 -1.01 -3.03 11.37
CA TYR A 137 -1.16 -1.85 10.53
C TYR A 137 -2.61 -1.41 10.34
N GLN A 138 -2.77 -0.17 9.89
CA GLN A 138 -4.01 0.39 9.40
C GLN A 138 -3.73 1.18 8.11
N GLY A 139 -4.41 0.81 7.02
CA GLY A 139 -4.32 1.46 5.72
C GLY A 139 -5.53 2.36 5.44
N SER A 140 -5.31 3.61 5.08
CA SER A 140 -6.36 4.58 4.76
C SER A 140 -6.02 5.45 3.56
N LEU A 141 -7.05 6.05 2.96
CA LEU A 141 -6.92 7.15 2.02
C LEU A 141 -6.52 8.44 2.76
N LEU A 142 -6.13 9.49 2.02
CA LEU A 142 -5.80 10.79 2.60
C LEU A 142 -7.00 11.47 3.30
N ASP A 143 -8.23 11.13 2.95
CA ASP A 143 -9.45 11.62 3.62
C ASP A 143 -9.81 10.85 4.91
N GLY A 144 -8.97 9.88 5.30
CA GLY A 144 -9.16 9.05 6.48
C GLY A 144 -10.04 7.81 6.24
N THR A 145 -10.56 7.59 5.03
CA THR A 145 -11.35 6.40 4.70
C THR A 145 -10.48 5.14 4.85
N LEU A 146 -10.81 4.30 5.81
CA LEU A 146 -10.15 3.02 6.05
C LEU A 146 -10.47 2.05 4.93
N PHE A 147 -9.44 1.38 4.37
CA PHE A 147 -9.63 0.34 3.37
C PHE A 147 -9.12 -1.03 3.80
N ASP A 148 -8.17 -1.07 4.75
CA ASP A 148 -7.60 -2.31 5.28
C ASP A 148 -7.00 -2.10 6.67
N GLU A 149 -7.09 -3.11 7.54
CA GLU A 149 -6.42 -3.08 8.86
C GLU A 149 -6.13 -4.49 9.36
N ASN A 150 -5.06 -4.62 10.10
CA ASN A 150 -4.79 -5.78 10.93
C ASN A 150 -4.33 -5.30 12.32
N LYS A 151 -5.11 -5.61 13.34
CA LYS A 151 -4.87 -5.17 14.73
C LYS A 151 -3.93 -6.09 15.50
N ASP A 152 -3.74 -7.30 14.99
CA ASP A 152 -2.87 -8.29 15.60
C ASP A 152 -1.52 -8.32 14.89
N PHE A 153 -0.45 -8.58 15.64
CA PHE A 153 0.86 -8.78 15.01
C PHE A 153 0.85 -10.03 14.14
N THR A 154 1.16 -9.86 12.86
CA THR A 154 1.24 -10.93 11.87
C THR A 154 2.53 -10.82 11.06
N TRP A 155 3.09 -11.98 10.70
CA TRP A 155 4.23 -12.03 9.81
C TRP A 155 3.81 -11.70 8.38
N GLN A 156 4.59 -10.85 7.74
CA GLN A 156 4.44 -10.44 6.36
C GLN A 156 5.80 -10.49 5.67
N GLU A 157 5.82 -10.97 4.44
CA GLU A 157 7.01 -10.99 3.58
C GLU A 157 6.95 -9.77 2.66
N LEU A 158 7.79 -8.78 2.89
CA LEU A 158 7.72 -7.46 2.23
C LEU A 158 7.75 -7.50 0.70
N PRO A 159 8.47 -8.43 0.03
CA PRO A 159 8.49 -8.50 -1.42
C PRO A 159 7.12 -8.72 -2.09
N PHE A 160 6.15 -9.28 -1.36
CA PHE A 160 4.80 -9.56 -1.87
C PHE A 160 3.80 -8.40 -1.64
N PHE A 161 4.25 -7.28 -1.11
CA PHE A 161 3.44 -6.08 -0.90
C PHE A 161 3.77 -4.99 -1.91
N THR A 162 3.07 -3.87 -1.85
CA THR A 162 3.35 -2.73 -2.72
C THR A 162 4.72 -2.14 -2.43
N THR A 163 5.39 -1.65 -3.46
CA THR A 163 6.74 -1.10 -3.37
C THR A 163 6.83 -0.01 -2.28
N GLY A 164 5.84 0.88 -2.22
CA GLY A 164 5.84 1.94 -1.21
C GLY A 164 5.68 1.44 0.22
N TYR A 165 4.93 0.34 0.42
CA TYR A 165 4.78 -0.28 1.74
C TYR A 165 6.10 -0.89 2.22
N ALA A 166 6.75 -1.70 1.37
CA ALA A 166 8.03 -2.30 1.69
C ALA A 166 9.13 -1.26 1.97
N HIS A 167 9.27 -0.28 1.09
CA HIS A 167 10.26 0.79 1.26
C HIS A 167 9.98 1.69 2.48
N GLY A 168 8.72 1.92 2.82
CA GLY A 168 8.34 2.70 4.00
C GLY A 168 8.65 1.96 5.29
N ILE A 169 8.34 0.67 5.37
CA ILE A 169 8.66 -0.16 6.55
C ILE A 169 10.18 -0.27 6.76
N ALA A 170 10.95 -0.36 5.68
CA ALA A 170 12.40 -0.38 5.73
C ALA A 170 13.04 0.90 6.34
N GLN A 171 12.26 1.98 6.50
CA GLN A 171 12.74 3.19 7.18
C GLN A 171 12.54 3.14 8.71
N LEU A 172 11.75 2.19 9.21
CA LEU A 172 11.41 2.10 10.63
C LEU A 172 12.32 1.09 11.35
N LYS A 173 12.60 1.34 12.62
CA LYS A 173 13.26 0.36 13.47
C LYS A 173 12.25 -0.55 14.15
N SER A 174 12.58 -1.84 14.29
CA SER A 174 11.76 -2.81 15.02
C SER A 174 11.99 -2.73 16.53
N GLY A 175 11.15 -3.46 17.27
CA GLY A 175 11.46 -3.87 18.64
C GLY A 175 12.43 -5.05 18.68
N THR A 176 12.50 -5.69 19.85
CA THR A 176 13.34 -6.86 20.13
C THR A 176 12.53 -8.00 20.76
N ALA A 177 12.93 -9.23 20.50
CA ALA A 177 12.17 -10.42 20.94
C ALA A 177 12.14 -10.63 22.46
N ASP A 178 13.05 -10.03 23.20
CA ASP A 178 13.10 -10.08 24.68
C ASP A 178 12.04 -9.18 25.35
N GLN A 179 11.33 -8.38 24.57
CA GLN A 179 10.27 -7.47 25.02
C GLN A 179 8.86 -7.92 24.61
N ILE A 180 8.69 -9.19 24.25
CA ILE A 180 7.38 -9.79 24.00
C ILE A 180 6.71 -10.09 25.35
N VAL A 181 5.49 -9.59 25.52
CA VAL A 181 4.64 -9.84 26.68
C VAL A 181 3.40 -10.63 26.23
N GLU A 182 3.26 -11.85 26.72
CA GLU A 182 2.06 -12.67 26.47
C GLU A 182 0.94 -12.28 27.45
N ASN A 183 -0.23 -12.01 26.91
CA ASN A 183 -1.43 -11.69 27.68
C ASN A 183 -2.17 -12.97 28.10
N PRO A 184 -3.00 -12.91 29.17
CA PRO A 184 -3.76 -14.07 29.65
C PRO A 184 -4.76 -14.68 28.65
N ASP A 185 -5.15 -13.93 27.62
CA ASP A 185 -6.05 -14.35 26.53
C ASP A 185 -5.31 -15.00 25.35
N GLY A 186 -3.97 -15.10 25.44
CA GLY A 186 -3.11 -15.67 24.40
C GLY A 186 -2.68 -14.70 23.31
N THR A 187 -3.08 -13.43 23.41
CA THR A 187 -2.50 -12.35 22.57
C THR A 187 -1.15 -11.93 23.13
N TYR A 188 -0.37 -11.21 22.34
CA TYR A 188 0.92 -10.68 22.81
C TYR A 188 1.13 -9.24 22.35
N GLU A 189 1.92 -8.52 23.13
CA GLU A 189 2.38 -7.17 22.83
C GLU A 189 3.90 -7.17 22.72
N ILE A 190 4.42 -6.27 21.92
CA ILE A 190 5.87 -6.02 21.83
C ILE A 190 6.10 -4.59 22.32
N THR A 191 6.51 -4.46 23.58
CA THR A 191 6.46 -3.18 24.30
C THR A 191 7.46 -2.13 23.78
N ASN A 192 8.47 -2.59 23.08
CA ASN A 192 9.52 -1.74 22.49
C ASN A 192 9.47 -1.67 20.96
N SER A 193 8.32 -2.00 20.37
CA SER A 193 8.04 -1.87 18.92
C SER A 193 8.28 -0.46 18.40
N GLY A 194 8.60 -0.33 17.11
CA GLY A 194 8.58 0.95 16.43
C GLY A 194 7.19 1.29 15.91
N GLN A 195 6.83 2.58 15.86
CA GLN A 195 5.58 3.03 15.25
C GLN A 195 5.85 4.13 14.24
N GLY A 196 5.25 4.05 13.07
CA GLY A 196 5.45 5.02 12.02
C GLY A 196 4.21 5.28 11.16
N ILE A 197 4.28 6.38 10.43
CA ILE A 197 3.31 6.72 9.39
C ILE A 197 4.05 6.70 8.05
N ILE A 198 3.49 6.02 7.07
CA ILE A 198 4.00 5.94 5.70
C ILE A 198 2.95 6.59 4.80
N VAL A 199 3.35 7.58 4.01
CA VAL A 199 2.47 8.21 3.01
C VAL A 199 3.10 8.02 1.64
N MET A 200 2.42 7.25 0.80
CA MET A 200 2.97 6.83 -0.48
C MET A 200 2.13 7.32 -1.65
N PRO A 201 2.76 7.73 -2.77
CA PRO A 201 2.07 8.05 -4.00
C PRO A 201 1.48 6.78 -4.64
N SER A 202 0.47 6.96 -5.49
CA SER A 202 -0.24 5.87 -6.15
C SER A 202 0.66 4.96 -6.98
N GLY A 203 1.71 5.53 -7.61
CA GLY A 203 2.68 4.76 -8.39
C GLY A 203 3.52 3.78 -7.57
N LEU A 204 3.67 4.01 -6.25
CA LEU A 204 4.28 3.07 -5.31
C LEU A 204 3.25 2.17 -4.62
N ALA A 205 1.97 2.31 -4.94
CA ALA A 205 0.85 1.56 -4.40
C ALA A 205 0.14 0.75 -5.48
N TYR A 206 -1.15 1.01 -5.72
CA TYR A 206 -1.96 0.23 -6.67
C TYR A 206 -2.17 0.90 -8.02
N PHE A 207 -1.85 2.18 -8.15
CA PHE A 207 -1.96 2.99 -9.36
C PHE A 207 -3.36 2.88 -10.02
N ASN A 208 -3.44 2.19 -11.18
CA ASN A 208 -4.68 1.99 -11.94
C ASN A 208 -5.33 0.62 -11.69
N ARG A 209 -4.84 -0.19 -10.75
CA ARG A 209 -5.33 -1.56 -10.44
C ARG A 209 -5.55 -1.79 -8.95
N PRO A 210 -6.41 -0.99 -8.29
CA PRO A 210 -6.70 -1.21 -6.89
C PRO A 210 -7.38 -2.56 -6.66
N PRO A 211 -7.06 -3.26 -5.54
CA PRO A 211 -7.60 -4.59 -5.25
C PRO A 211 -9.09 -4.57 -4.89
N THR A 212 -9.61 -3.42 -4.47
CA THR A 212 -11.01 -3.22 -4.08
C THR A 212 -11.52 -1.86 -4.54
N SER A 213 -12.84 -1.69 -4.64
CA SER A 213 -13.47 -0.41 -4.96
C SER A 213 -13.38 0.64 -3.84
N ALA A 214 -12.89 0.25 -2.65
CA ALA A 214 -12.62 1.19 -1.56
C ALA A 214 -11.42 2.10 -1.84
N ILE A 215 -10.53 1.67 -2.73
CA ILE A 215 -9.37 2.46 -3.15
C ILE A 215 -9.65 3.02 -4.56
N PRO A 216 -9.74 4.34 -4.73
CA PRO A 216 -9.86 4.95 -6.06
C PRO A 216 -8.62 4.72 -6.93
N LEU A 217 -8.79 4.83 -8.25
CA LEU A 217 -7.65 4.87 -9.19
C LEU A 217 -6.75 6.05 -8.84
N TYR A 218 -5.45 5.85 -8.92
CA TYR A 218 -4.42 6.89 -8.68
C TYR A 218 -4.50 7.54 -7.29
N ALA A 219 -4.96 6.79 -6.28
CA ALA A 219 -5.05 7.31 -4.92
C ALA A 219 -3.72 7.14 -4.17
N PRO A 220 -3.14 8.22 -3.63
CA PRO A 220 -2.13 8.12 -2.60
C PRO A 220 -2.67 7.46 -1.34
N LEU A 221 -1.84 6.70 -0.63
CA LEU A 221 -2.24 5.92 0.54
C LEU A 221 -1.44 6.30 1.78
N ILE A 222 -2.07 6.10 2.94
CA ILE A 222 -1.45 6.22 4.26
C ILE A 222 -1.46 4.85 4.92
N PHE A 223 -0.32 4.45 5.49
CA PHE A 223 -0.26 3.34 6.43
C PHE A 223 0.27 3.82 7.77
N LYS A 224 -0.46 3.51 8.84
CA LYS A 224 0.00 3.58 10.21
C LYS A 224 0.48 2.18 10.57
N VAL A 225 1.72 2.05 10.97
CA VAL A 225 2.38 0.76 11.19
C VAL A 225 2.95 0.71 12.60
N GLU A 226 2.81 -0.44 13.24
CA GLU A 226 3.58 -0.79 14.41
C GLU A 226 4.44 -2.01 14.09
N LEU A 227 5.76 -1.80 14.01
CA LEU A 227 6.76 -2.80 13.64
C LEU A 227 7.33 -3.45 14.90
N GLY A 228 6.91 -4.70 15.13
CA GLY A 228 7.36 -5.49 16.28
C GLY A 228 8.77 -6.06 16.06
N LEU A 229 8.90 -6.97 15.12
CA LEU A 229 10.15 -7.68 14.84
C LEU A 229 10.37 -7.78 13.33
N PHE A 230 11.56 -8.21 12.93
CA PHE A 230 11.81 -8.68 11.56
C PHE A 230 12.81 -9.84 11.57
N MET A 231 12.84 -10.56 10.48
CA MET A 231 13.76 -11.65 10.23
C MET A 231 14.79 -11.16 9.23
N GLU A 232 15.99 -10.88 9.73
CA GLU A 232 17.12 -10.42 8.89
C GLU A 232 17.53 -11.52 7.90
N ASP A 233 17.97 -11.11 6.72
CA ASP A 233 18.44 -12.01 5.67
C ASP A 233 17.39 -13.09 5.29
N THR A 234 16.11 -12.71 5.19
CA THR A 234 15.06 -13.64 4.77
C THR A 234 15.36 -14.19 3.37
N ASP A 235 15.29 -15.50 3.26
CA ASP A 235 15.40 -16.27 2.02
C ASP A 235 13.98 -16.75 1.66
N ASN A 236 13.29 -16.01 0.77
CA ASN A 236 11.87 -16.23 0.49
C ASN A 236 11.58 -17.44 -0.37
N ASP A 237 12.53 -17.87 -1.23
CA ASP A 237 12.39 -19.03 -2.12
C ASP A 237 13.13 -20.28 -1.61
N ASN A 238 13.90 -20.15 -0.51
CA ASN A 238 14.65 -21.19 0.16
C ASN A 238 15.75 -21.84 -0.71
N ASP A 239 16.42 -21.05 -1.51
CA ASP A 239 17.56 -21.51 -2.34
C ASP A 239 18.92 -21.39 -1.62
N GLY A 240 18.94 -20.74 -0.45
CA GLY A 240 20.11 -20.54 0.41
C GLY A 240 20.81 -19.19 0.22
N ILE A 241 20.22 -18.29 -0.57
CA ILE A 241 20.68 -16.91 -0.76
C ILE A 241 19.65 -15.97 -0.12
N PRO A 242 20.04 -15.02 0.75
CA PRO A 242 19.12 -14.00 1.23
C PRO A 242 18.53 -13.20 0.07
N SER A 243 17.20 -13.04 0.06
CA SER A 243 16.48 -12.38 -1.06
C SER A 243 16.96 -10.96 -1.36
N ILE A 244 17.48 -10.23 -0.36
CA ILE A 244 18.07 -8.90 -0.59
C ILE A 244 19.37 -8.98 -1.43
N MET A 245 20.07 -10.10 -1.43
CA MET A 245 21.29 -10.31 -2.24
C MET A 245 20.96 -10.67 -3.69
N GLU A 246 19.70 -10.99 -3.99
CA GLU A 246 19.19 -11.27 -5.31
C GLU A 246 18.71 -10.00 -6.04
N ASP A 247 18.58 -8.88 -5.32
CA ASP A 247 18.38 -7.55 -5.89
C ASP A 247 19.71 -7.06 -6.52
N LEU A 248 20.01 -7.57 -7.70
CA LEU A 248 21.31 -7.36 -8.37
C LEU A 248 21.49 -5.93 -8.88
N ASN A 249 20.38 -5.27 -9.21
CA ASN A 249 20.38 -3.89 -9.69
C ASN A 249 20.18 -2.85 -8.57
N GLY A 250 19.84 -3.29 -7.35
CA GLY A 250 19.69 -2.44 -6.18
C GLY A 250 18.47 -1.53 -6.21
N ASN A 251 17.43 -1.90 -6.97
CA ASN A 251 16.22 -1.08 -7.10
C ASN A 251 15.12 -1.41 -6.08
N GLY A 252 15.29 -2.47 -5.28
CA GLY A 252 14.35 -2.94 -4.28
C GLY A 252 13.14 -3.68 -4.86
N TYR A 253 13.19 -4.10 -6.14
CA TYR A 253 12.15 -4.90 -6.79
C TYR A 253 12.73 -6.24 -7.22
N LEU A 254 12.53 -7.28 -6.40
CA LEU A 254 13.21 -8.57 -6.52
C LEU A 254 12.77 -9.41 -7.73
N PHE A 255 11.71 -9.02 -8.45
CA PHE A 255 11.11 -9.84 -9.51
C PHE A 255 11.58 -9.48 -10.93
N ASP A 256 12.54 -8.57 -11.08
CA ASP A 256 13.09 -8.16 -12.39
C ASP A 256 14.56 -8.57 -12.62
N ASP A 257 15.19 -9.20 -11.65
CA ASP A 257 16.62 -9.58 -11.68
C ASP A 257 16.89 -11.04 -12.08
N ASN A 258 15.97 -11.69 -12.77
CA ASN A 258 16.10 -13.07 -13.25
C ASN A 258 16.89 -13.21 -14.55
#